data_f228f4c4fb19926589f17f2d7f70756c
#
_entry.id   f228f4c4fb19926589f17f2d7f70756c
#
_cell.length_a   1.000
_cell.length_b   1.000
_cell.length_c   1.000
_cell.angle_alpha   90.00
_cell.angle_beta   90.00
_cell.angle_gamma   90.00
#
_symmetry.space_group_name_H-M   'P 1'
#
loop_
_entity.id
_entity.type
_entity.pdbx_description
1 polymer ?
#
loop_
_entity_poly.entity_id
_entity_poly.type
_entity_poly.pdbx_seq_one_letter_code
_entity_poly.pdbx_strand_id
1 'polypeptide(L)'
;MDKIAITTGDPNGIGAEITIKALNELDLPQDKIVLISNKDVLDYYGKLDKKYDIIEIPFDKRDIKVGKVTKEAGEFSFQSLLKVCEIKPKAIVTAPVAKNAMYLAGHNFNGQTEVLQKYLAHDNQLAEMLFVANNFRVLLLTRHCALKDVYLTKEIILKKITNLVKTFNNHFNIPNPRFALCGFNPHSGEDGILGREEIDILIPAVKELQALGVDISMPLPADTLFVKAGNHYFKGEKDDYDCYIANYHDQGLIPIKTVAGDKTVNMTIGLDIIRTSPGHGTAFDIAGQNIADPNGMISAIRAVL
;
A
#
# COMPACT_ATOMS: atom_id res chain seq x y z
N MET A 1 -11.99 11.48 13.02
CA MET A 1 -12.34 10.33 13.92
C MET A 1 -11.06 9.68 14.43
N ASP A 2 -10.91 9.47 15.74
CA ASP A 2 -9.70 8.88 16.34
C ASP A 2 -9.76 7.33 16.36
N LYS A 3 -10.19 6.74 15.25
CA LYS A 3 -10.26 5.28 15.03
C LYS A 3 -9.59 4.91 13.72
N ILE A 4 -9.14 3.67 13.65
CA ILE A 4 -8.71 3.03 12.39
C ILE A 4 -9.96 2.50 11.70
N ALA A 5 -10.21 2.91 10.46
CA ALA A 5 -11.30 2.38 9.66
C ALA A 5 -10.84 1.20 8.82
N ILE A 6 -11.55 0.09 8.88
CA ILE A 6 -11.26 -1.12 8.13
C ILE A 6 -12.43 -1.40 7.18
N THR A 7 -12.16 -1.41 5.86
CA THR A 7 -13.16 -1.85 4.87
C THR A 7 -13.01 -3.33 4.58
N THR A 8 -14.10 -4.05 4.43
CA THR A 8 -14.09 -5.48 4.10
C THR A 8 -13.91 -5.80 2.62
N GLY A 9 -13.79 -4.76 1.77
CA GLY A 9 -13.51 -4.92 0.35
C GLY A 9 -14.67 -5.51 -0.45
N ASP A 10 -14.34 -6.33 -1.47
CA ASP A 10 -15.34 -6.97 -2.33
C ASP A 10 -16.08 -8.09 -1.57
N PRO A 11 -17.43 -8.03 -1.43
CA PRO A 11 -18.21 -9.00 -0.68
C PRO A 11 -18.22 -10.39 -1.31
N ASN A 12 -17.79 -10.54 -2.56
CA ASN A 12 -17.69 -11.83 -3.25
C ASN A 12 -16.29 -12.46 -3.18
N GLY A 13 -15.31 -11.75 -2.59
CA GLY A 13 -13.92 -12.19 -2.42
C GLY A 13 -13.59 -12.61 -0.99
N ILE A 14 -12.29 -12.73 -0.70
CA ILE A 14 -11.80 -13.14 0.63
C ILE A 14 -11.77 -11.99 1.65
N GLY A 15 -12.11 -10.75 1.27
CA GLY A 15 -11.88 -9.56 2.07
C GLY A 15 -12.53 -9.61 3.45
N ALA A 16 -13.80 -9.98 3.55
CA ALA A 16 -14.51 -10.10 4.82
C ALA A 16 -13.94 -11.25 5.68
N GLU A 17 -13.64 -12.40 5.07
CA GLU A 17 -13.05 -13.56 5.75
C GLU A 17 -11.71 -13.21 6.43
N ILE A 18 -10.76 -12.63 5.66
CA ILE A 18 -9.44 -12.27 6.21
C ILE A 18 -9.53 -11.15 7.24
N THR A 19 -10.51 -10.25 7.11
CA THR A 19 -10.74 -9.17 8.10
C THR A 19 -11.22 -9.75 9.43
N ILE A 20 -12.19 -10.67 9.40
CA ILE A 20 -12.71 -11.32 10.60
C ILE A 20 -11.59 -12.12 11.29
N LYS A 21 -10.88 -12.98 10.55
CA LYS A 21 -9.76 -13.76 11.08
C LYS A 21 -8.67 -12.88 11.69
N ALA A 22 -8.28 -11.80 10.99
CA ALA A 22 -7.26 -10.87 11.48
C ALA A 22 -7.67 -10.17 12.78
N LEU A 23 -8.92 -9.71 12.89
CA LEU A 23 -9.42 -9.04 14.09
C LEU A 23 -9.54 -9.99 15.27
N ASN A 24 -9.94 -11.23 15.04
CA ASN A 24 -10.01 -12.25 16.10
C ASN A 24 -8.61 -12.63 16.61
N GLU A 25 -7.61 -12.72 15.72
CA GLU A 25 -6.23 -13.02 16.12
C GLU A 25 -5.54 -11.85 16.84
N LEU A 26 -5.77 -10.61 16.37
CA LEU A 26 -5.10 -9.43 16.92
C LEU A 26 -5.66 -8.95 18.25
N ASP A 27 -6.87 -9.37 18.63
CA ASP A 27 -7.54 -9.02 19.90
C ASP A 27 -7.55 -7.53 20.23
N LEU A 28 -7.76 -6.66 19.23
CA LEU A 28 -7.66 -5.21 19.36
C LEU A 28 -8.74 -4.58 20.24
N PRO A 29 -8.47 -3.41 20.85
CA PRO A 29 -9.48 -2.64 21.57
C PRO A 29 -10.62 -2.21 20.64
N GLN A 30 -11.87 -2.44 21.06
CA GLN A 30 -13.08 -2.16 20.24
C GLN A 30 -13.26 -0.68 19.93
N ASP A 31 -12.87 0.19 20.85
CA ASP A 31 -12.95 1.65 20.72
C ASP A 31 -11.98 2.24 19.71
N LYS A 32 -10.95 1.49 19.30
CA LYS A 32 -9.92 1.92 18.32
C LYS A 32 -10.26 1.56 16.88
N ILE A 33 -11.23 0.69 16.66
CA ILE A 33 -11.58 0.17 15.33
C ILE A 33 -13.00 0.54 14.96
N VAL A 34 -13.22 0.84 13.69
CA VAL A 34 -14.54 0.92 13.05
C VAL A 34 -14.50 0.13 11.74
N LEU A 35 -15.48 -0.74 11.56
CA LEU A 35 -15.65 -1.51 10.32
C LEU A 35 -16.56 -0.75 9.37
N ILE A 36 -16.17 -0.66 8.11
CA ILE A 36 -17.01 -0.19 7.02
C ILE A 36 -17.42 -1.41 6.23
N SER A 37 -18.63 -1.89 6.47
CA SER A 37 -19.09 -3.17 5.94
C SER A 37 -20.63 -3.26 5.96
N ASN A 38 -21.13 -4.46 5.78
CA ASN A 38 -22.53 -4.84 5.96
C ASN A 38 -22.60 -6.06 6.88
N LYS A 39 -23.56 -6.11 7.79
CA LYS A 39 -23.70 -7.22 8.75
C LYS A 39 -23.93 -8.56 8.05
N ASP A 40 -24.79 -8.60 7.04
CA ASP A 40 -25.07 -9.83 6.30
C ASP A 40 -23.81 -10.37 5.61
N VAL A 41 -22.91 -9.46 5.12
CA VAL A 41 -21.63 -9.86 4.55
C VAL A 41 -20.72 -10.44 5.63
N LEU A 42 -20.61 -9.79 6.78
CA LEU A 42 -19.81 -10.31 7.90
C LEU A 42 -20.33 -11.66 8.39
N ASP A 43 -21.63 -11.78 8.65
CA ASP A 43 -22.26 -13.00 9.15
C ASP A 43 -22.16 -14.17 8.15
N TYR A 44 -22.05 -13.88 6.85
CA TYR A 44 -21.84 -14.89 5.83
C TYR A 44 -20.44 -15.53 5.91
N TYR A 45 -19.40 -14.73 6.15
CA TYR A 45 -18.01 -15.19 6.13
C TYR A 45 -17.46 -15.64 7.49
N GLY A 46 -18.13 -15.30 8.59
CA GLY A 46 -17.68 -15.74 9.91
C GLY A 46 -18.28 -14.94 11.06
N LYS A 47 -17.68 -15.07 12.21
CA LYS A 47 -18.10 -14.39 13.44
C LYS A 47 -16.94 -13.62 14.04
N LEU A 48 -17.19 -12.38 14.42
CA LEU A 48 -16.26 -11.58 15.21
C LEU A 48 -16.38 -11.99 16.70
N ASP A 49 -15.25 -12.24 17.34
CA ASP A 49 -15.19 -12.55 18.76
C ASP A 49 -15.50 -11.34 19.63
N LYS A 50 -15.22 -10.15 19.13
CA LYS A 50 -15.52 -8.86 19.75
C LYS A 50 -16.56 -8.07 18.97
N LYS A 51 -17.29 -7.19 19.67
CA LYS A 51 -18.26 -6.30 19.08
C LYS A 51 -17.60 -4.97 18.68
N TYR A 52 -17.26 -4.83 17.41
CA TYR A 52 -16.76 -3.57 16.84
C TYR A 52 -17.91 -2.69 16.36
N ASP A 53 -17.69 -1.37 16.31
CA ASP A 53 -18.61 -0.46 15.63
C ASP A 53 -18.61 -0.73 14.13
N ILE A 54 -19.80 -0.79 13.53
CA ILE A 54 -19.99 -1.01 12.11
C ILE A 54 -20.71 0.20 11.51
N ILE A 55 -20.09 0.82 10.51
CA ILE A 55 -20.78 1.75 9.63
C ILE A 55 -21.31 0.92 8.47
N GLU A 56 -22.62 0.78 8.41
CA GLU A 56 -23.31 -0.05 7.44
C GLU A 56 -23.25 0.56 6.05
N ILE A 57 -22.83 -0.24 5.07
CA ILE A 57 -22.97 0.03 3.65
C ILE A 57 -24.11 -0.84 3.14
N PRO A 58 -25.13 -0.26 2.48
CA PRO A 58 -26.26 -1.05 1.98
C PRO A 58 -25.82 -2.15 1.01
N PHE A 59 -26.23 -3.38 1.28
CA PHE A 59 -26.00 -4.53 0.43
C PHE A 59 -27.02 -5.61 0.74
N ASP A 60 -27.61 -6.22 -0.30
CA ASP A 60 -28.58 -7.32 -0.12
C ASP A 60 -27.85 -8.65 -0.02
N LYS A 61 -28.13 -9.44 1.01
CA LYS A 61 -27.57 -10.79 1.21
C LYS A 61 -27.72 -11.68 -0.03
N ARG A 62 -28.80 -11.48 -0.80
CA ARG A 62 -29.06 -12.23 -2.04
C ARG A 62 -28.07 -11.92 -3.15
N ASP A 63 -27.34 -10.79 -3.05
CA ASP A 63 -26.34 -10.36 -4.02
C ASP A 63 -24.92 -10.87 -3.68
N ILE A 64 -24.75 -11.62 -2.59
CA ILE A 64 -23.51 -12.37 -2.33
C ILE A 64 -23.38 -13.47 -3.37
N LYS A 65 -22.43 -13.33 -4.27
CA LYS A 65 -22.10 -14.27 -5.37
C LYS A 65 -20.62 -14.63 -5.28
N VAL A 66 -20.29 -15.44 -4.29
CA VAL A 66 -18.90 -15.80 -3.96
C VAL A 66 -18.12 -16.22 -5.21
N GLY A 67 -16.90 -15.69 -5.36
CA GLY A 67 -16.01 -15.98 -6.47
C GLY A 67 -16.42 -15.33 -7.81
N LYS A 68 -17.40 -14.40 -7.81
CA LYS A 68 -17.89 -13.76 -9.04
C LYS A 68 -17.73 -12.25 -9.00
N VAL A 69 -17.37 -11.68 -10.13
CA VAL A 69 -17.37 -10.25 -10.37
C VAL A 69 -18.80 -9.79 -10.65
N THR A 70 -19.36 -8.93 -9.80
CA THR A 70 -20.73 -8.38 -9.97
C THR A 70 -20.74 -6.87 -9.81
N LYS A 71 -21.75 -6.23 -10.42
CA LYS A 71 -21.96 -4.78 -10.30
C LYS A 71 -22.26 -4.39 -8.86
N GLU A 72 -23.08 -5.16 -8.16
CA GLU A 72 -23.52 -4.92 -6.78
C GLU A 72 -22.32 -4.95 -5.83
N ALA A 73 -21.40 -5.92 -5.99
CA ALA A 73 -20.16 -6.00 -5.23
C ALA A 73 -19.21 -4.82 -5.53
N GLY A 74 -19.17 -4.38 -6.78
CA GLY A 74 -18.41 -3.20 -7.19
C GLY A 74 -18.94 -1.92 -6.56
N GLU A 75 -20.27 -1.73 -6.55
CA GLU A 75 -20.92 -0.59 -5.89
C GLU A 75 -20.65 -0.59 -4.38
N PHE A 76 -20.83 -1.73 -3.71
CA PHE A 76 -20.53 -1.88 -2.29
C PHE A 76 -19.07 -1.51 -1.97
N SER A 77 -18.13 -2.01 -2.76
CA SER A 77 -16.70 -1.73 -2.60
C SER A 77 -16.41 -0.24 -2.73
N PHE A 78 -17.00 0.41 -3.73
CA PHE A 78 -16.81 1.83 -3.97
C PHE A 78 -17.45 2.68 -2.87
N GLN A 79 -18.67 2.39 -2.45
CA GLN A 79 -19.36 3.10 -1.37
C GLN A 79 -18.60 2.95 -0.04
N SER A 80 -18.00 1.80 0.22
CA SER A 80 -17.14 1.58 1.39
C SER A 80 -15.93 2.52 1.38
N LEU A 81 -15.28 2.72 0.22
CA LEU A 81 -14.17 3.66 0.06
C LEU A 81 -14.61 5.12 0.20
N LEU A 82 -15.76 5.49 -0.37
CA LEU A 82 -16.30 6.83 -0.19
C LEU A 82 -16.60 7.14 1.28
N LYS A 83 -17.21 6.19 1.98
CA LYS A 83 -17.53 6.35 3.39
C LYS A 83 -16.27 6.57 4.24
N VAL A 84 -15.18 5.85 3.96
CA VAL A 84 -13.89 6.07 4.61
C VAL A 84 -13.39 7.50 4.37
N CYS A 85 -13.52 8.01 3.14
CA CYS A 85 -13.11 9.38 2.82
C CYS A 85 -13.95 10.44 3.56
N GLU A 86 -15.25 10.19 3.73
CA GLU A 86 -16.15 11.09 4.45
C GLU A 86 -15.82 11.20 5.94
N ILE A 87 -15.58 10.06 6.61
CA ILE A 87 -15.39 10.04 8.06
C ILE A 87 -13.99 10.47 8.50
N LYS A 88 -13.03 10.54 7.59
CA LYS A 88 -11.63 10.94 7.82
C LYS A 88 -11.07 10.31 9.10
N PRO A 89 -10.84 8.99 9.10
CA PRO A 89 -10.34 8.27 10.27
C PRO A 89 -8.86 8.60 10.53
N LYS A 90 -8.32 8.14 11.68
CA LYS A 90 -6.89 8.25 11.99
C LYS A 90 -6.01 7.53 10.96
N ALA A 91 -6.44 6.35 10.52
CA ALA A 91 -5.81 5.57 9.45
C ALA A 91 -6.85 4.68 8.77
N ILE A 92 -6.53 4.21 7.58
CA ILE A 92 -7.39 3.38 6.74
C ILE A 92 -6.71 2.03 6.50
N VAL A 93 -7.44 0.94 6.70
CA VAL A 93 -7.03 -0.39 6.25
C VAL A 93 -8.08 -0.90 5.28
N THR A 94 -7.67 -1.30 4.09
CA THR A 94 -8.64 -1.77 3.10
C THR A 94 -8.37 -3.22 2.72
N ALA A 95 -9.39 -4.06 2.80
CA ALA A 95 -9.36 -5.37 2.20
C ALA A 95 -9.43 -5.28 0.66
N PRO A 96 -9.10 -6.36 -0.07
CA PRO A 96 -9.04 -6.36 -1.52
C PRO A 96 -10.38 -6.05 -2.20
N VAL A 97 -10.32 -5.33 -3.32
CA VAL A 97 -11.47 -5.07 -4.20
C VAL A 97 -11.20 -5.52 -5.63
N ALA A 98 -12.24 -5.91 -6.35
CA ALA A 98 -12.15 -6.23 -7.76
C ALA A 98 -12.36 -4.98 -8.61
N LYS A 99 -11.33 -4.56 -9.36
CA LYS A 99 -11.41 -3.41 -10.27
C LYS A 99 -12.54 -3.57 -11.30
N ASN A 100 -12.66 -4.77 -11.85
CA ASN A 100 -13.70 -5.08 -12.83
C ASN A 100 -15.11 -4.94 -12.26
N ALA A 101 -15.31 -5.27 -10.96
CA ALA A 101 -16.59 -5.07 -10.29
C ALA A 101 -16.93 -3.59 -10.16
N MET A 102 -15.98 -2.76 -9.71
CA MET A 102 -16.16 -1.31 -9.66
C MET A 102 -16.43 -0.71 -11.04
N TYR A 103 -15.75 -1.20 -12.08
CA TYR A 103 -16.00 -0.77 -13.46
C TYR A 103 -17.41 -1.11 -13.92
N LEU A 104 -17.91 -2.32 -13.64
CA LEU A 104 -19.31 -2.71 -13.93
C LEU A 104 -20.33 -1.85 -13.19
N ALA A 105 -19.98 -1.34 -12.01
CA ALA A 105 -20.80 -0.40 -11.26
C ALA A 105 -20.74 1.05 -11.81
N GLY A 106 -19.92 1.31 -12.84
CA GLY A 106 -19.77 2.63 -13.45
C GLY A 106 -18.63 3.47 -12.84
N HIS A 107 -17.81 2.90 -11.96
CA HIS A 107 -16.70 3.59 -11.29
C HIS A 107 -15.35 3.26 -11.94
N ASN A 108 -14.92 4.15 -12.84
CA ASN A 108 -13.71 3.98 -13.66
C ASN A 108 -12.45 4.42 -12.90
N PHE A 109 -11.95 3.56 -12.01
CA PHE A 109 -10.69 3.75 -11.30
C PHE A 109 -9.75 2.57 -11.51
N ASN A 110 -8.44 2.85 -11.62
CA ASN A 110 -7.44 1.80 -11.78
C ASN A 110 -7.18 1.01 -10.48
N GLY A 111 -7.67 1.51 -9.34
CA GLY A 111 -7.59 0.85 -8.04
C GLY A 111 -8.05 1.74 -6.90
N GLN A 112 -7.91 1.25 -5.68
CA GLN A 112 -8.31 1.96 -4.46
C GLN A 112 -7.50 3.25 -4.24
N THR A 113 -6.20 3.24 -4.59
CA THR A 113 -5.32 4.41 -4.42
C THR A 113 -5.81 5.61 -5.21
N GLU A 114 -6.32 5.39 -6.43
CA GLU A 114 -6.86 6.45 -7.30
C GLU A 114 -8.19 7.00 -6.76
N VAL A 115 -9.01 6.14 -6.12
CA VAL A 115 -10.22 6.59 -5.41
C VAL A 115 -9.81 7.50 -4.24
N LEU A 116 -8.89 7.06 -3.39
CA LEU A 116 -8.42 7.85 -2.25
C LEU A 116 -7.75 9.15 -2.71
N GLN A 117 -6.94 9.11 -3.76
CA GLN A 117 -6.36 10.31 -4.38
C GLN A 117 -7.44 11.32 -4.75
N LYS A 118 -8.51 10.88 -5.40
CA LYS A 118 -9.58 11.77 -5.87
C LYS A 118 -10.37 12.41 -4.73
N TYR A 119 -10.63 11.66 -3.65
CA TYR A 119 -11.57 12.09 -2.61
C TYR A 119 -10.91 12.57 -1.30
N LEU A 120 -9.61 12.29 -1.08
CA LEU A 120 -8.86 12.73 0.09
C LEU A 120 -7.78 13.77 -0.21
N ALA A 121 -7.24 13.79 -1.44
CA ALA A 121 -6.15 14.72 -1.73
C ALA A 121 -6.64 16.16 -1.71
N HIS A 122 -5.87 17.02 -1.05
CA HIS A 122 -6.01 18.46 -1.09
C HIS A 122 -4.83 19.04 -1.88
N ASP A 123 -5.06 20.08 -2.67
CA ASP A 123 -4.07 20.80 -3.48
C ASP A 123 -2.92 19.88 -3.89
N ASN A 124 -1.89 20.13 -4.29
CA ASN A 124 -0.77 19.36 -4.84
C ASN A 124 -0.36 18.04 -4.12
N GLN A 125 -1.21 17.48 -3.24
CA GLN A 125 -0.97 16.15 -2.65
C GLN A 125 -1.01 15.05 -3.72
N LEU A 126 -0.13 14.07 -3.60
CA LEU A 126 -0.04 12.93 -4.50
C LEU A 126 0.06 11.64 -3.68
N ALA A 127 -0.90 10.75 -3.90
CA ALA A 127 -0.87 9.42 -3.31
C ALA A 127 0.28 8.61 -3.90
N GLU A 128 1.20 8.17 -3.05
CA GLU A 128 2.36 7.37 -3.41
C GLU A 128 2.26 5.97 -2.82
N MET A 129 2.89 4.99 -3.48
CA MET A 129 2.90 3.61 -3.02
C MET A 129 4.24 3.29 -2.36
N LEU A 130 4.18 3.03 -1.07
CA LEU A 130 5.28 2.53 -0.25
C LEU A 130 4.97 1.07 0.12
N PHE A 131 5.88 0.17 -0.19
CA PHE A 131 5.78 -1.22 0.23
C PHE A 131 6.58 -1.41 1.52
N VAL A 132 5.97 -2.07 2.51
CA VAL A 132 6.53 -2.19 3.86
C VAL A 132 6.47 -3.65 4.31
N ALA A 133 7.61 -4.14 4.79
CA ALA A 133 7.72 -5.42 5.47
C ALA A 133 8.65 -5.22 6.67
N ASN A 134 8.09 -5.00 7.85
CA ASN A 134 8.84 -4.56 9.04
C ASN A 134 9.68 -3.30 8.74
N ASN A 135 11.01 -3.40 8.86
CA ASN A 135 11.93 -2.31 8.57
C ASN A 135 12.38 -2.26 7.10
N PHE A 136 12.07 -3.25 6.30
CA PHE A 136 12.33 -3.23 4.87
C PHE A 136 11.22 -2.47 4.15
N ARG A 137 11.53 -1.27 3.64
CA ARG A 137 10.56 -0.38 2.98
C ARG A 137 11.06 -0.01 1.59
N VAL A 138 10.16 0.00 0.61
CA VAL A 138 10.48 0.33 -0.78
C VAL A 138 9.45 1.32 -1.35
N LEU A 139 9.91 2.51 -1.75
CA LEU A 139 9.12 3.47 -2.50
C LEU A 139 9.28 3.22 -4.01
N LEU A 140 8.18 3.31 -4.76
CA LEU A 140 8.21 3.26 -6.22
C LEU A 140 8.10 4.65 -6.83
N LEU A 141 9.11 5.06 -7.61
CA LEU A 141 9.06 6.32 -8.38
C LEU A 141 8.07 6.24 -9.53
N THR A 142 8.00 5.09 -10.23
CA THR A 142 6.95 4.81 -11.22
C THR A 142 6.23 3.52 -10.87
N ARG A 143 4.96 3.42 -11.31
CA ARG A 143 4.08 2.30 -10.94
C ARG A 143 3.69 1.49 -12.18
N HIS A 144 2.41 1.38 -12.45
CA HIS A 144 1.81 0.55 -13.48
C HIS A 144 1.95 1.18 -14.88
N CYS A 145 3.15 1.20 -15.43
CA CYS A 145 3.44 1.56 -16.81
C CYS A 145 4.32 0.48 -17.46
N ALA A 146 4.32 0.40 -18.78
CA ALA A 146 5.23 -0.49 -19.47
C ALA A 146 6.68 -0.06 -19.21
N LEU A 147 7.62 -1.00 -19.10
CA LEU A 147 9.02 -0.71 -18.78
C LEU A 147 9.63 0.29 -19.78
N LYS A 148 9.31 0.16 -21.06
CA LYS A 148 9.76 1.09 -22.12
C LYS A 148 9.20 2.52 -21.99
N ASP A 149 8.11 2.69 -21.22
CA ASP A 149 7.42 3.96 -21.00
C ASP A 149 7.74 4.55 -19.62
N VAL A 150 8.69 3.92 -18.88
CA VAL A 150 9.18 4.47 -17.62
C VAL A 150 9.88 5.79 -17.90
N TYR A 151 9.31 6.87 -17.39
CA TYR A 151 9.84 8.20 -17.55
C TYR A 151 9.97 8.89 -16.21
N LEU A 152 11.15 9.38 -15.90
CA LEU A 152 11.48 10.10 -14.69
C LEU A 152 11.94 11.52 -15.03
N THR A 153 11.56 12.45 -14.19
CA THR A 153 12.12 13.82 -14.19
C THR A 153 12.63 14.16 -12.79
N LYS A 154 13.55 15.08 -12.74
CA LYS A 154 14.07 15.60 -11.47
C LYS A 154 12.92 16.08 -10.55
N GLU A 155 11.94 16.79 -11.09
CA GLU A 155 10.80 17.37 -10.36
C GLU A 155 9.92 16.28 -9.73
N ILE A 156 9.66 15.19 -10.46
CA ILE A 156 8.90 14.04 -9.95
C ILE A 156 9.64 13.40 -8.77
N ILE A 157 10.95 13.19 -8.90
CA ILE A 157 11.80 12.61 -7.86
C ILE A 157 11.80 13.49 -6.61
N LEU A 158 12.05 14.80 -6.76
CA LEU A 158 12.03 15.76 -5.67
C LEU A 158 10.69 15.73 -4.91
N LYS A 159 9.59 15.81 -5.64
CA LYS A 159 8.23 15.80 -5.06
C LYS A 159 7.97 14.51 -4.26
N LYS A 160 8.26 13.34 -4.84
CA LYS A 160 8.02 12.05 -4.20
C LYS A 160 8.87 11.84 -2.95
N ILE A 161 10.15 12.18 -3.01
CA ILE A 161 11.05 12.02 -1.87
C ILE A 161 10.73 13.02 -0.77
N THR A 162 10.34 14.25 -1.10
CA THR A 162 9.84 15.21 -0.10
C THR A 162 8.59 14.71 0.62
N ASN A 163 7.66 14.08 -0.09
CA ASN A 163 6.49 13.44 0.52
C ASN A 163 6.89 12.25 1.41
N LEU A 164 7.89 11.47 0.99
CA LEU A 164 8.43 10.36 1.77
C LEU A 164 9.03 10.86 3.10
N VAL A 165 9.85 11.91 3.07
CA VAL A 165 10.42 12.54 4.28
C VAL A 165 9.31 12.94 5.26
N LYS A 166 8.26 13.63 4.78
CA LYS A 166 7.11 14.00 5.61
C LYS A 166 6.43 12.78 6.24
N THR A 167 6.28 11.71 5.47
CA THR A 167 5.69 10.45 5.95
C THR A 167 6.55 9.83 7.06
N PHE A 168 7.86 9.79 6.89
CA PHE A 168 8.76 9.24 7.89
C PHE A 168 8.73 10.03 9.19
N ASN A 169 8.71 11.36 9.10
CA ASN A 169 8.60 12.23 10.27
C ASN A 169 7.27 12.06 11.01
N ASN A 170 6.15 12.02 10.28
CA ASN A 170 4.81 12.11 10.87
C ASN A 170 4.23 10.74 11.29
N HIS A 171 4.61 9.66 10.60
CA HIS A 171 3.98 8.35 10.80
C HIS A 171 4.93 7.28 11.31
N PHE A 172 6.21 7.32 10.92
CA PHE A 172 7.21 6.37 11.43
C PHE A 172 8.01 6.89 12.62
N ASN A 173 7.85 8.18 12.99
CA ASN A 173 8.62 8.85 14.05
C ASN A 173 10.13 8.75 13.82
N ILE A 174 10.57 8.83 12.57
CA ILE A 174 11.98 8.85 12.15
C ILE A 174 12.30 10.25 11.60
N PRO A 175 12.86 11.16 12.42
CA PRO A 175 13.01 12.59 12.05
C PRO A 175 14.09 12.84 11.00
N ASN A 176 15.07 11.95 10.85
CA ASN A 176 16.16 12.07 9.89
C ASN A 176 16.31 10.73 9.14
N PRO A 177 15.34 10.37 8.27
CA PRO A 177 15.38 9.10 7.57
C PRO A 177 16.52 9.06 6.56
N ARG A 178 17.17 7.89 6.46
CA ARG A 178 18.22 7.62 5.48
C ARG A 178 17.64 6.82 4.30
N PHE A 179 17.82 7.32 3.10
CA PHE A 179 17.29 6.73 1.89
C PHE A 179 18.38 6.19 0.98
N ALA A 180 18.13 5.02 0.37
CA ALA A 180 18.96 4.48 -0.70
C ALA A 180 18.24 4.62 -2.03
N LEU A 181 18.80 5.33 -2.99
CA LEU A 181 18.27 5.40 -4.35
C LEU A 181 18.89 4.30 -5.22
N CYS A 182 18.06 3.45 -5.81
CA CYS A 182 18.50 2.48 -6.83
C CYS A 182 18.98 3.21 -8.08
N GLY A 183 20.05 2.71 -8.71
CA GLY A 183 20.37 3.06 -10.09
C GLY A 183 19.22 2.65 -11.01
N PHE A 184 19.02 3.40 -12.08
CA PHE A 184 18.04 3.09 -13.12
C PHE A 184 18.53 1.95 -14.00
N ASN A 185 19.80 2.09 -14.42
CA ASN A 185 20.48 1.14 -15.28
C ASN A 185 21.32 0.12 -14.48
N PRO A 186 21.70 -1.03 -15.07
CA PRO A 186 22.66 -1.94 -14.46
C PRO A 186 23.94 -1.21 -14.04
N HIS A 187 24.50 -1.59 -12.88
CA HIS A 187 25.71 -0.99 -12.31
C HIS A 187 25.66 0.56 -12.19
N SER A 188 24.43 1.11 -12.03
CA SER A 188 24.20 2.57 -12.00
C SER A 188 24.73 3.31 -13.23
N GLY A 189 24.61 2.68 -14.41
CA GLY A 189 24.93 3.27 -15.71
C GLY A 189 26.39 3.25 -16.13
N GLU A 190 27.33 2.76 -15.29
CA GLU A 190 28.78 2.71 -15.57
C GLU A 190 29.30 3.99 -16.26
N ASP A 191 29.18 5.13 -15.58
CA ASP A 191 29.59 6.44 -16.08
C ASP A 191 28.94 6.83 -17.43
N GLY A 192 27.74 6.29 -17.70
CA GLY A 192 26.94 6.58 -18.90
C GLY A 192 27.15 5.60 -20.06
N ILE A 193 27.91 4.54 -19.86
CA ILE A 193 28.12 3.47 -20.86
C ILE A 193 26.84 2.66 -21.09
N LEU A 194 26.12 2.35 -19.98
CA LEU A 194 24.89 1.54 -19.98
C LEU A 194 23.60 2.37 -19.95
N GLY A 195 23.70 3.69 -20.10
CA GLY A 195 22.59 4.64 -20.04
C GLY A 195 23.01 5.91 -19.30
N ARG A 196 22.22 6.97 -19.47
CA ARG A 196 22.58 8.29 -18.96
C ARG A 196 21.59 8.82 -17.91
N GLU A 197 20.57 8.06 -17.56
CA GLU A 197 19.51 8.47 -16.64
C GLU A 197 20.08 8.83 -15.25
N GLU A 198 21.13 8.13 -14.80
CA GLU A 198 21.83 8.49 -13.57
C GLU A 198 22.47 9.88 -13.66
N ILE A 199 23.19 10.15 -14.74
CA ILE A 199 23.93 11.41 -14.94
C ILE A 199 22.98 12.56 -15.18
N ASP A 200 21.98 12.35 -16.05
CA ASP A 200 21.13 13.42 -16.56
C ASP A 200 19.93 13.73 -15.63
N ILE A 201 19.49 12.76 -14.80
CA ILE A 201 18.27 12.88 -13.98
C ILE A 201 18.53 12.58 -12.50
N LEU A 202 19.02 11.38 -12.16
CA LEU A 202 19.06 10.91 -10.76
C LEU A 202 20.07 11.69 -9.93
N ILE A 203 21.31 11.83 -10.40
CA ILE A 203 22.38 12.56 -9.69
C ILE A 203 22.02 14.03 -9.48
N PRO A 204 21.51 14.78 -10.47
CA PRO A 204 21.01 16.13 -10.26
C PRO A 204 19.90 16.22 -9.20
N ALA A 205 18.95 15.27 -9.19
CA ALA A 205 17.89 15.22 -8.19
C ALA A 205 18.45 14.96 -6.78
N VAL A 206 19.37 13.99 -6.64
CA VAL A 206 20.02 13.67 -5.36
C VAL A 206 20.77 14.87 -4.80
N LYS A 207 21.58 15.55 -5.62
CA LYS A 207 22.34 16.74 -5.18
C LYS A 207 21.42 17.83 -4.66
N GLU A 208 20.28 18.06 -5.30
CA GLU A 208 19.30 19.06 -4.84
C GLU A 208 18.62 18.62 -3.52
N LEU A 209 18.24 17.33 -3.39
CA LEU A 209 17.68 16.79 -2.15
C LEU A 209 18.68 16.89 -0.98
N GLN A 210 19.96 16.56 -1.21
CA GLN A 210 21.01 16.70 -0.21
C GLN A 210 21.22 18.16 0.20
N ALA A 211 21.16 19.09 -0.75
CA ALA A 211 21.21 20.53 -0.44
C ALA A 211 20.01 21.01 0.39
N LEU A 212 18.87 20.33 0.30
CA LEU A 212 17.69 20.54 1.16
C LEU A 212 17.75 19.78 2.49
N GLY A 213 18.86 19.11 2.80
CA GLY A 213 19.09 18.38 4.06
C GLY A 213 18.54 16.95 4.09
N VAL A 214 18.17 16.36 2.95
CA VAL A 214 17.72 14.97 2.90
C VAL A 214 18.93 14.03 2.87
N ASP A 215 18.97 13.06 3.79
CA ASP A 215 19.99 12.00 3.80
C ASP A 215 19.60 10.91 2.76
N ILE A 216 20.17 11.03 1.57
CA ILE A 216 19.94 10.13 0.45
C ILE A 216 21.25 9.77 -0.25
N SER A 217 21.41 8.49 -0.58
CA SER A 217 22.58 8.01 -1.32
C SER A 217 22.60 8.52 -2.76
N MET A 218 23.80 8.59 -3.37
CA MET A 218 23.90 8.57 -4.83
C MET A 218 23.25 7.30 -5.38
N PRO A 219 22.89 7.24 -6.68
CA PRO A 219 22.33 6.02 -7.27
C PRO A 219 23.26 4.81 -7.05
N LEU A 220 22.72 3.74 -6.45
CA LEU A 220 23.45 2.52 -6.12
C LEU A 220 22.99 1.35 -7.00
N PRO A 221 23.87 0.45 -7.42
CA PRO A 221 23.49 -0.76 -8.15
C PRO A 221 22.42 -1.56 -7.39
N ALA A 222 21.23 -1.72 -7.98
CA ALA A 222 20.06 -2.27 -7.30
C ALA A 222 20.25 -3.73 -6.89
N ASP A 223 20.94 -4.53 -7.70
CA ASP A 223 21.23 -5.94 -7.45
C ASP A 223 21.98 -6.14 -6.12
N THR A 224 23.09 -5.43 -5.91
CA THR A 224 23.88 -5.52 -4.68
C THR A 224 23.22 -4.81 -3.50
N LEU A 225 22.50 -3.73 -3.75
CA LEU A 225 21.78 -2.98 -2.72
C LEU A 225 20.72 -3.86 -2.03
N PHE A 226 19.90 -4.56 -2.78
CA PHE A 226 18.87 -5.43 -2.26
C PHE A 226 19.37 -6.72 -1.61
N VAL A 227 20.58 -7.18 -1.95
CA VAL A 227 21.22 -8.28 -1.20
C VAL A 227 21.46 -7.89 0.25
N LYS A 228 21.93 -6.65 0.51
CA LYS A 228 22.14 -6.15 1.88
C LYS A 228 20.81 -6.03 2.63
N ALA A 229 19.80 -5.41 2.01
CA ALA A 229 18.46 -5.28 2.58
C ALA A 229 17.86 -6.63 2.98
N GLY A 230 17.93 -7.63 2.08
CA GLY A 230 17.47 -8.99 2.37
C GLY A 230 18.21 -9.64 3.53
N ASN A 231 19.52 -9.49 3.60
CA ASN A 231 20.32 -10.02 4.71
C ASN A 231 19.90 -9.40 6.06
N HIS A 232 19.72 -8.08 6.13
CA HIS A 232 19.26 -7.41 7.36
C HIS A 232 17.86 -7.88 7.77
N TYR A 233 16.94 -8.01 6.80
CA TYR A 233 15.59 -8.51 7.06
C TYR A 233 15.59 -9.91 7.67
N PHE A 234 16.33 -10.87 7.10
CA PHE A 234 16.38 -12.25 7.59
C PHE A 234 17.09 -12.41 8.93
N LYS A 235 18.07 -11.55 9.21
CA LYS A 235 18.79 -11.57 10.49
C LYS A 235 18.04 -10.78 11.59
N GLY A 236 17.02 -9.99 11.23
CA GLY A 236 16.34 -9.09 12.16
C GLY A 236 17.24 -7.93 12.65
N GLU A 237 18.29 -7.60 11.88
CA GLU A 237 19.22 -6.52 12.18
C GLU A 237 18.65 -5.18 11.72
N LYS A 238 19.17 -4.09 12.31
CA LYS A 238 18.87 -2.74 11.83
C LYS A 238 19.49 -2.55 10.45
N ASP A 239 18.69 -2.09 9.50
CA ASP A 239 19.14 -1.77 8.15
C ASP A 239 19.99 -0.49 8.11
N ASP A 240 20.87 -0.37 7.11
CA ASP A 240 21.64 0.85 6.86
C ASP A 240 20.75 2.00 6.39
N TYR A 241 19.61 1.68 5.76
CA TYR A 241 18.65 2.62 5.21
C TYR A 241 17.25 2.39 5.76
N ASP A 242 16.51 3.47 5.96
CA ASP A 242 15.13 3.42 6.41
C ASP A 242 14.16 3.12 5.26
N CYS A 243 14.54 3.45 4.02
CA CYS A 243 13.77 3.13 2.82
C CYS A 243 14.65 3.07 1.57
N TYR A 244 14.31 2.14 0.68
CA TYR A 244 14.87 1.97 -0.65
C TYR A 244 13.96 2.62 -1.68
N ILE A 245 14.52 3.35 -2.63
CA ILE A 245 13.76 4.06 -3.67
C ILE A 245 14.04 3.37 -4.99
N ALA A 246 13.03 2.70 -5.54
CA ALA A 246 13.08 2.01 -6.81
C ALA A 246 12.51 2.89 -7.93
N ASN A 247 13.15 2.85 -9.09
CA ASN A 247 12.78 3.68 -10.24
C ASN A 247 11.51 3.17 -10.92
N TYR A 248 11.31 1.85 -10.94
CA TYR A 248 10.16 1.20 -11.58
C TYR A 248 9.65 0.02 -10.76
N HIS A 249 8.45 -0.42 -11.11
CA HIS A 249 7.66 -1.37 -10.35
C HIS A 249 8.44 -2.63 -9.96
N ASP A 250 8.97 -3.39 -10.93
CA ASP A 250 9.58 -4.68 -10.65
C ASP A 250 10.94 -4.55 -9.96
N GLN A 251 11.69 -3.46 -10.17
CA GLN A 251 12.93 -3.19 -9.45
C GLN A 251 12.72 -3.18 -7.93
N GLY A 252 11.57 -2.67 -7.48
CA GLY A 252 11.25 -2.59 -6.06
C GLY A 252 10.45 -3.78 -5.56
N LEU A 253 9.47 -4.27 -6.32
CA LEU A 253 8.55 -5.30 -5.84
C LEU A 253 9.13 -6.72 -5.85
N ILE A 254 9.98 -7.05 -6.82
CA ILE A 254 10.63 -8.38 -6.84
C ILE A 254 11.41 -8.60 -5.54
N PRO A 255 12.35 -7.72 -5.12
CA PRO A 255 13.13 -7.98 -3.91
C PRO A 255 12.26 -8.03 -2.65
N ILE A 256 11.39 -7.06 -2.42
CA ILE A 256 10.61 -7.04 -1.17
C ILE A 256 9.64 -8.22 -1.08
N LYS A 257 8.99 -8.59 -2.18
CA LYS A 257 8.06 -9.74 -2.19
C LYS A 257 8.79 -11.09 -2.12
N THR A 258 9.97 -11.20 -2.71
CA THR A 258 10.79 -12.41 -2.58
C THR A 258 11.23 -12.64 -1.14
N VAL A 259 11.58 -11.55 -0.43
CA VAL A 259 12.04 -11.60 0.95
C VAL A 259 10.89 -11.79 1.94
N ALA A 260 9.81 -11.04 1.78
CA ALA A 260 8.74 -10.94 2.79
C ALA A 260 7.41 -11.63 2.39
N GLY A 261 7.23 -11.99 1.12
CA GLY A 261 6.02 -12.68 0.65
C GLY A 261 4.74 -11.95 1.04
N ASP A 262 3.81 -12.69 1.63
CA ASP A 262 2.48 -12.22 2.04
C ASP A 262 2.51 -11.21 3.20
N LYS A 263 3.65 -11.05 3.89
CA LYS A 263 3.83 -10.03 4.93
C LYS A 263 4.07 -8.63 4.35
N THR A 264 4.22 -8.51 3.03
CA THR A 264 4.38 -7.22 2.37
C THR A 264 3.08 -6.43 2.39
N VAL A 265 3.10 -5.26 3.01
CA VAL A 265 1.99 -4.31 3.08
C VAL A 265 2.14 -3.27 1.99
N ASN A 266 1.06 -3.00 1.26
CA ASN A 266 0.98 -1.83 0.38
C ASN A 266 0.43 -0.65 1.19
N MET A 267 1.26 0.37 1.39
CA MET A 267 0.92 1.59 2.11
C MET A 267 0.77 2.76 1.13
N THR A 268 -0.36 3.45 1.16
CA THR A 268 -0.57 4.71 0.45
C THR A 268 -0.16 5.85 1.36
N ILE A 269 0.80 6.65 0.92
CA ILE A 269 1.35 7.82 1.61
C ILE A 269 1.16 9.09 0.78
N GLY A 270 1.52 10.27 1.32
CA GLY A 270 1.42 11.56 0.61
C GLY A 270 0.04 12.20 0.67
N LEU A 271 -0.94 11.56 1.29
CA LEU A 271 -2.22 12.12 1.72
C LEU A 271 -2.19 12.41 3.22
N ASP A 272 -3.18 13.15 3.73
CA ASP A 272 -3.27 13.44 5.18
C ASP A 272 -3.53 12.19 6.04
N ILE A 273 -4.07 11.15 5.41
CA ILE A 273 -4.42 9.89 6.07
C ILE A 273 -3.65 8.76 5.40
N ILE A 274 -2.90 8.00 6.19
CA ILE A 274 -2.26 6.77 5.70
C ILE A 274 -3.31 5.71 5.45
N ARG A 275 -3.14 5.00 4.33
CA ARG A 275 -3.90 3.79 4.04
C ARG A 275 -2.97 2.61 3.87
N THR A 276 -3.34 1.47 4.44
CA THR A 276 -2.66 0.18 4.23
C THR A 276 -3.59 -0.86 3.63
N SER A 277 -3.02 -1.84 2.96
CA SER A 277 -3.74 -3.00 2.47
C SER A 277 -2.80 -4.21 2.36
N PRO A 278 -3.34 -5.44 2.40
CA PRO A 278 -2.57 -6.63 2.05
C PRO A 278 -2.04 -6.55 0.61
N GLY A 279 -0.95 -7.25 0.35
CA GLY A 279 -0.26 -7.25 -0.95
C GLY A 279 -0.88 -8.18 -2.03
N HIS A 280 -2.04 -8.79 -1.75
CA HIS A 280 -2.76 -9.70 -2.64
C HIS A 280 -4.14 -9.16 -3.06
N GLY A 281 -4.79 -9.81 -4.02
CA GLY A 281 -6.12 -9.46 -4.54
C GLY A 281 -7.27 -10.19 -3.83
N THR A 282 -8.43 -10.19 -4.48
CA THR A 282 -9.70 -10.77 -3.99
C THR A 282 -9.73 -12.29 -3.89
N ALA A 283 -8.79 -12.99 -4.54
CA ALA A 283 -8.65 -14.45 -4.53
C ALA A 283 -10.00 -15.18 -4.66
N PHE A 284 -10.70 -14.90 -5.74
CA PHE A 284 -12.05 -15.43 -5.99
C PHE A 284 -12.11 -16.96 -6.08
N ASP A 285 -11.01 -17.60 -6.40
CA ASP A 285 -10.83 -19.05 -6.48
C ASP A 285 -10.98 -19.77 -5.14
N ILE A 286 -10.62 -19.09 -4.04
CA ILE A 286 -10.71 -19.63 -2.66
C ILE A 286 -11.77 -18.94 -1.79
N ALA A 287 -12.46 -17.93 -2.33
CA ALA A 287 -13.47 -17.19 -1.59
C ALA A 287 -14.60 -18.13 -1.08
N GLY A 288 -15.03 -17.92 0.16
CA GLY A 288 -16.09 -18.71 0.81
C GLY A 288 -15.68 -20.11 1.27
N GLN A 289 -14.43 -20.52 1.08
CA GLN A 289 -13.93 -21.83 1.51
C GLN A 289 -13.36 -21.82 2.93
N ASN A 290 -13.27 -20.67 3.57
CA ASN A 290 -12.70 -20.47 4.90
C ASN A 290 -11.21 -20.90 5.04
N ILE A 291 -10.45 -20.84 3.92
CA ILE A 291 -9.02 -21.23 3.87
C ILE A 291 -8.10 -20.03 3.59
N ALA A 292 -8.65 -18.83 3.41
CA ALA A 292 -7.85 -17.64 3.16
C ALA A 292 -6.94 -17.30 4.36
N ASP A 293 -5.66 -17.01 4.06
CA ASP A 293 -4.66 -16.63 5.05
C ASP A 293 -4.83 -15.16 5.49
N PRO A 294 -5.05 -14.85 6.77
CA PRO A 294 -5.21 -13.49 7.28
C PRO A 294 -3.90 -12.71 7.44
N ASN A 295 -2.72 -13.32 7.30
CA ASN A 295 -1.43 -12.72 7.63
C ASN A 295 -1.17 -11.39 6.90
N GLY A 296 -1.59 -11.28 5.63
CA GLY A 296 -1.51 -10.03 4.88
C GLY A 296 -2.35 -8.92 5.50
N MET A 297 -3.57 -9.24 5.95
CA MET A 297 -4.47 -8.29 6.60
C MET A 297 -4.00 -7.93 8.02
N ILE A 298 -3.48 -8.90 8.78
CA ILE A 298 -2.84 -8.69 10.08
C ILE A 298 -1.67 -7.71 9.94
N SER A 299 -0.80 -7.92 8.94
CA SER A 299 0.33 -7.03 8.66
C SER A 299 -0.13 -5.63 8.29
N ALA A 300 -1.18 -5.50 7.47
CA ALA A 300 -1.75 -4.21 7.09
C ALA A 300 -2.34 -3.45 8.29
N ILE A 301 -3.03 -4.14 9.20
CA ILE A 301 -3.57 -3.54 10.43
C ILE A 301 -2.43 -3.11 11.36
N ARG A 302 -1.43 -3.98 11.60
CA ARG A 302 -0.28 -3.67 12.46
C ARG A 302 0.51 -2.46 11.99
N ALA A 303 0.57 -2.23 10.68
CA ALA A 303 1.33 -1.12 10.10
C ALA A 303 0.73 0.28 10.39
N VAL A 304 -0.47 0.36 10.99
CA VAL A 304 -1.15 1.63 11.35
C VAL A 304 -1.55 1.72 12.83
N LEU A 305 -1.21 0.73 13.65
CA LEU A 305 -1.41 0.75 15.10
C LEU A 305 -0.35 1.63 15.78
#